data_5e190626d0b055f82d6ec6482e688ac3
#
_entry.id   5e190626d0b055f82d6ec6482e688ac3
#
_cell.length_a   1.000
_cell.length_b   1.000
_cell.length_c   1.000
_cell.angle_alpha   90.00
_cell.angle_beta   90.00
_cell.angle_gamma   90.00
#
_symmetry.space_group_name_H-M   'P 1'
#
loop_
_entity.id
_entity.type
_entity.pdbx_description
1 polymer ?
#
loop_
_entity_poly.entity_id
_entity_poly.type
_entity_poly.pdbx_seq_one_letter_code
_entity_poly.pdbx_strand_id
1 'polypeptide(L)'
;FLPLDRRFALAANHPLPDRVQGAALFADISGFTPLTAVLAQALGPHRGAEELTRQLNRVYTDLIAQVHHYRGNVIGFSGDAITCWFDETDGGETGAVTLALACALELQQVMTRLEGVRTPGGKIILLKLKVAVAAGPARRFLVGDPQLYVMEVLAGSTLDQTAVAEKQAARGEIVVTAAVLDHLAAPPVISGWRTDETGQRYAVISGLAQSGAQAIAPLPQPSAPDIPDDVARRWLLPPVFARLQQGSDEFLADLRPAVVLFLRFSGIDYDGDDDAGNKLNTFVCQTQAIVSYYEGFLIQLTMGDKGSYLYATFGAPIAHENDAARAAAAALELRDLPAQLPFLQPVQIGVSQGLTHSGAYGSP
;
A
#
# COMPACT_ATOMS: atom_id res chain seq x y z
N PHE A 1 3.61 9.03 -4.33
CA PHE A 1 3.53 8.91 -2.87
C PHE A 1 4.87 8.41 -2.32
N LEU A 2 5.40 9.07 -1.28
CA LEU A 2 6.60 8.67 -0.57
C LEU A 2 6.26 8.44 0.90
N PRO A 3 6.68 7.33 1.54
CA PRO A 3 6.60 7.14 2.98
C PRO A 3 7.27 8.30 3.72
N LEU A 4 6.73 8.66 4.88
CA LEU A 4 7.21 9.84 5.61
C LEU A 4 8.67 9.70 6.08
N ASP A 5 9.06 8.53 6.57
CA ASP A 5 10.44 8.22 6.95
C ASP A 5 11.40 8.32 5.75
N ARG A 6 10.95 7.90 4.56
CA ARG A 6 11.73 8.07 3.33
C ARG A 6 11.91 9.54 2.99
N ARG A 7 10.88 10.37 3.18
CA ARG A 7 11.00 11.83 2.97
C ARG A 7 12.04 12.44 3.90
N PHE A 8 12.04 12.07 5.18
CA PHE A 8 13.06 12.51 6.14
C PHE A 8 14.47 12.02 5.76
N ALA A 9 14.59 10.76 5.34
CA ALA A 9 15.86 10.18 4.91
C ALA A 9 16.43 10.89 3.68
N LEU A 10 15.58 11.22 2.70
CA LEU A 10 15.98 11.97 1.50
C LEU A 10 16.39 13.41 1.84
N ALA A 11 15.64 14.11 2.68
CA ALA A 11 15.97 15.47 3.10
C ALA A 11 17.28 15.53 3.92
N ALA A 12 17.55 14.50 4.73
CA ALA A 12 18.77 14.37 5.50
C ALA A 12 19.95 13.76 4.70
N ASN A 13 19.72 13.37 3.45
CA ASN A 13 20.68 12.61 2.63
C ASN A 13 21.23 11.37 3.35
N HIS A 14 20.37 10.64 4.05
CA HIS A 14 20.72 9.46 4.81
C HIS A 14 19.99 8.23 4.26
N PRO A 15 20.66 7.11 3.94
CA PRO A 15 19.99 5.91 3.46
C PRO A 15 19.22 5.23 4.60
N LEU A 16 18.03 4.72 4.30
CA LEU A 16 17.33 3.82 5.19
C LEU A 16 17.95 2.41 5.12
N PRO A 17 17.98 1.66 6.24
CA PRO A 17 18.56 0.33 6.25
C PRO A 17 17.72 -0.65 5.42
N ASP A 18 18.38 -1.61 4.78
CA ASP A 18 17.73 -2.70 4.04
C ASP A 18 16.99 -3.66 4.99
N ARG A 19 17.63 -4.06 6.09
CA ARG A 19 17.04 -4.96 7.08
C ARG A 19 16.49 -4.16 8.25
N VAL A 20 15.22 -4.35 8.55
CA VAL A 20 14.51 -3.65 9.62
C VAL A 20 13.74 -4.63 10.49
N GLN A 21 13.49 -4.23 11.75
CA GLN A 21 12.62 -4.92 12.69
C GLN A 21 11.46 -4.00 13.05
N GLY A 22 10.27 -4.57 13.25
CA GLY A 22 9.13 -3.75 13.58
C GLY A 22 7.80 -4.48 13.51
N ALA A 23 6.74 -3.70 13.21
CA ALA A 23 5.40 -4.22 13.03
C ALA A 23 4.81 -3.73 11.70
N ALA A 24 4.21 -4.66 10.96
CA ALA A 24 3.39 -4.37 9.80
C ALA A 24 1.93 -4.28 10.22
N LEU A 25 1.23 -3.24 9.76
CA LEU A 25 -0.19 -3.07 9.92
C LEU A 25 -0.83 -2.99 8.53
N PHE A 26 -1.83 -3.83 8.30
CA PHE A 26 -2.67 -3.80 7.11
C PHE A 26 -4.09 -3.39 7.51
N ALA A 27 -4.65 -2.38 6.83
CA ALA A 27 -6.00 -1.91 7.10
C ALA A 27 -6.80 -1.86 5.81
N ASP A 28 -7.83 -2.70 5.72
CA ASP A 28 -8.72 -2.83 4.56
C ASP A 28 -10.08 -2.21 4.83
N ILE A 29 -10.52 -1.30 3.95
CA ILE A 29 -11.79 -0.58 4.10
C ILE A 29 -12.91 -1.38 3.45
N SER A 30 -13.71 -2.03 4.25
CA SER A 30 -14.89 -2.78 3.82
C SER A 30 -16.09 -1.86 3.55
N GLY A 31 -16.80 -2.11 2.45
CA GLY A 31 -18.01 -1.36 2.06
C GLY A 31 -17.83 -0.51 0.80
N PHE A 32 -16.63 -0.51 0.22
CA PHE A 32 -16.32 0.23 -1.00
C PHE A 32 -17.05 -0.29 -2.23
N THR A 33 -17.07 -1.58 -2.46
CA THR A 33 -17.74 -2.19 -3.62
C THR A 33 -19.24 -1.82 -3.69
N PRO A 34 -20.04 -1.93 -2.61
CA PRO A 34 -21.41 -1.42 -2.61
C PRO A 34 -21.50 0.09 -2.83
N LEU A 35 -20.58 0.89 -2.28
CA LEU A 35 -20.54 2.34 -2.48
C LEU A 35 -20.29 2.69 -3.94
N THR A 36 -19.30 2.06 -4.58
CA THR A 36 -18.99 2.24 -6.01
C THR A 36 -20.21 1.97 -6.88
N ALA A 37 -20.89 0.85 -6.66
CA ALA A 37 -22.07 0.48 -7.44
C ALA A 37 -23.21 1.52 -7.29
N VAL A 38 -23.48 1.98 -6.07
CA VAL A 38 -24.55 2.96 -5.80
C VAL A 38 -24.20 4.34 -6.38
N LEU A 39 -22.95 4.78 -6.26
CA LEU A 39 -22.52 6.07 -6.83
C LEU A 39 -22.53 6.05 -8.36
N ALA A 40 -22.06 4.97 -8.98
CA ALA A 40 -22.11 4.80 -10.44
C ALA A 40 -23.55 4.78 -10.96
N GLN A 41 -24.47 4.12 -10.24
CA GLN A 41 -25.88 4.10 -10.61
C GLN A 41 -26.56 5.46 -10.45
N ALA A 42 -26.26 6.19 -9.38
CA ALA A 42 -26.92 7.46 -9.06
C ALA A 42 -26.39 8.66 -9.86
N LEU A 43 -25.08 8.69 -10.15
CA LEU A 43 -24.38 9.83 -10.72
C LEU A 43 -23.84 9.56 -12.14
N GLY A 44 -23.92 8.31 -12.60
CA GLY A 44 -23.23 7.85 -13.81
C GLY A 44 -21.76 7.51 -13.55
N PRO A 45 -21.08 6.83 -14.50
CA PRO A 45 -19.73 6.30 -14.29
C PRO A 45 -18.68 7.39 -13.97
N HIS A 46 -18.70 8.52 -14.65
CA HIS A 46 -17.73 9.59 -14.46
C HIS A 46 -17.88 10.27 -13.10
N ARG A 47 -19.03 10.89 -12.84
CA ARG A 47 -19.26 11.59 -11.56
C ARG A 47 -19.30 10.66 -10.37
N GLY A 48 -19.70 9.40 -10.58
CA GLY A 48 -19.65 8.37 -9.54
C GLY A 48 -18.22 8.04 -9.14
N ALA A 49 -17.30 7.95 -10.10
CA ALA A 49 -15.87 7.70 -9.82
C ALA A 49 -15.20 8.90 -9.12
N GLU A 50 -15.49 10.14 -9.55
CA GLU A 50 -15.00 11.35 -8.89
C GLU A 50 -15.45 11.43 -7.43
N GLU A 51 -16.75 11.19 -7.19
CA GLU A 51 -17.31 11.21 -5.84
C GLU A 51 -16.71 10.09 -4.97
N LEU A 52 -16.53 8.89 -5.53
CA LEU A 52 -15.87 7.79 -4.85
C LEU A 52 -14.44 8.17 -4.43
N THR A 53 -13.65 8.72 -5.35
CA THR A 53 -12.28 9.17 -5.06
C THR A 53 -12.27 10.25 -3.98
N ARG A 54 -13.18 11.20 -4.03
CA ARG A 54 -13.30 12.25 -3.01
C ARG A 54 -13.59 11.66 -1.62
N GLN A 55 -14.50 10.70 -1.53
CA GLN A 55 -14.79 10.01 -0.27
C GLN A 55 -13.63 9.17 0.24
N LEU A 56 -12.94 8.46 -0.67
CA LEU A 56 -11.73 7.71 -0.36
C LEU A 56 -10.63 8.60 0.22
N ASN A 57 -10.29 9.67 -0.49
CA ASN A 57 -9.24 10.58 -0.05
C ASN A 57 -9.54 11.20 1.32
N ARG A 58 -10.82 11.53 1.61
CA ARG A 58 -11.22 11.99 2.94
C ARG A 58 -10.94 10.95 4.01
N VAL A 59 -11.35 9.69 3.78
CA VAL A 59 -11.11 8.60 4.73
C VAL A 59 -9.61 8.37 4.91
N TYR A 60 -8.85 8.33 3.81
CA TYR A 60 -7.40 8.15 3.88
C TYR A 60 -6.69 9.29 4.62
N THR A 61 -7.10 10.54 4.41
CA THR A 61 -6.51 11.66 5.15
C THR A 61 -6.60 11.44 6.66
N ASP A 62 -7.78 11.06 7.14
CA ASP A 62 -7.99 10.80 8.57
C ASP A 62 -7.19 9.58 9.06
N LEU A 63 -7.16 8.49 8.28
CA LEU A 63 -6.42 7.28 8.66
C LEU A 63 -4.90 7.49 8.64
N ILE A 64 -4.37 8.12 7.60
CA ILE A 64 -2.93 8.39 7.45
C ILE A 64 -2.44 9.33 8.57
N ALA A 65 -3.24 10.33 8.94
CA ALA A 65 -2.92 11.20 10.07
C ALA A 65 -2.74 10.40 11.36
N GLN A 66 -3.60 9.41 11.63
CA GLN A 66 -3.42 8.54 12.81
C GLN A 66 -2.16 7.68 12.69
N VAL A 67 -1.90 7.08 11.54
CA VAL A 67 -0.67 6.31 11.33
C VAL A 67 0.56 7.14 11.69
N HIS A 68 0.64 8.37 11.19
CA HIS A 68 1.76 9.28 11.50
C HIS A 68 1.80 9.72 12.96
N HIS A 69 0.66 9.94 13.62
CA HIS A 69 0.59 10.25 15.05
C HIS A 69 1.16 9.14 15.94
N TYR A 70 1.08 7.91 15.48
CA TYR A 70 1.68 6.74 16.17
C TYR A 70 3.03 6.33 15.60
N ARG A 71 3.73 7.22 14.87
CA ARG A 71 5.06 6.98 14.25
C ARG A 71 5.08 5.89 13.19
N GLY A 72 3.93 5.51 12.65
CA GLY A 72 3.85 4.59 11.53
C GLY A 72 4.10 5.30 10.20
N ASN A 73 4.54 4.55 9.22
CA ASN A 73 4.74 5.00 7.87
C ASN A 73 3.80 4.23 6.94
N VAL A 74 3.03 4.93 6.11
CA VAL A 74 2.28 4.27 5.03
C VAL A 74 3.28 3.88 3.96
N ILE A 75 3.37 2.58 3.65
CA ILE A 75 4.31 2.05 2.66
C ILE A 75 3.64 1.90 1.30
N GLY A 76 2.34 1.62 1.27
CA GLY A 76 1.64 1.43 0.02
C GLY A 76 0.14 1.35 0.16
N PHE A 77 -0.52 1.42 -0.99
CA PHE A 77 -1.95 1.27 -1.15
C PHE A 77 -2.23 0.05 -2.02
N SER A 78 -3.26 -0.71 -1.69
CA SER A 78 -3.72 -1.85 -2.49
C SER A 78 -5.24 -1.80 -2.61
N GLY A 79 -5.74 -1.12 -3.64
CA GLY A 79 -7.18 -0.87 -3.79
C GLY A 79 -7.71 0.02 -2.67
N ASP A 80 -8.55 -0.54 -1.80
CA ASP A 80 -9.14 0.10 -0.63
C ASP A 80 -8.38 -0.18 0.69
N ALA A 81 -7.19 -0.76 0.61
CA ALA A 81 -6.35 -1.08 1.75
C ALA A 81 -5.07 -0.24 1.79
N ILE A 82 -4.57 -0.01 3.01
CA ILE A 82 -3.26 0.58 3.28
C ILE A 82 -2.36 -0.42 4.00
N THR A 83 -1.08 -0.43 3.61
CA THR A 83 -0.02 -1.15 4.31
C THR A 83 0.86 -0.14 5.02
N CYS A 84 1.06 -0.33 6.33
CA CYS A 84 1.85 0.55 7.16
C CYS A 84 2.98 -0.23 7.84
N TRP A 85 4.08 0.46 8.09
CA TRP A 85 5.22 -0.06 8.84
C TRP A 85 5.51 0.82 10.06
N PHE A 86 5.75 0.16 11.18
CA PHE A 86 6.18 0.75 12.45
C PHE A 86 7.57 0.21 12.74
N ASP A 87 8.59 1.05 12.62
CA ASP A 87 9.98 0.65 12.82
C ASP A 87 10.33 0.59 14.30
N GLU A 88 11.09 -0.43 14.71
CA GLU A 88 11.48 -0.59 16.12
C GLU A 88 12.40 0.55 16.57
N THR A 89 13.22 1.10 15.69
CA THR A 89 14.08 2.25 16.00
C THR A 89 13.30 3.52 16.30
N ASP A 90 12.13 3.69 15.69
CA ASP A 90 11.24 4.83 15.91
C ASP A 90 10.31 4.61 17.11
N GLY A 91 10.13 3.36 17.55
CA GLY A 91 9.26 2.98 18.67
C GLY A 91 9.70 3.50 20.02
N GLY A 92 11.00 3.72 20.21
CA GLY A 92 11.58 4.14 21.49
C GLY A 92 11.26 3.13 22.61
N GLU A 93 11.03 3.62 23.84
CA GLU A 93 10.67 2.75 24.98
C GLU A 93 9.30 2.07 24.84
N THR A 94 8.43 2.58 23.98
CA THR A 94 7.08 2.04 23.79
C THR A 94 7.07 0.80 22.89
N GLY A 95 8.02 0.71 21.96
CA GLY A 95 8.12 -0.37 20.96
C GLY A 95 7.13 -0.27 19.80
N ALA A 96 7.59 -0.70 18.63
CA ALA A 96 6.82 -0.63 17.37
C ALA A 96 5.47 -1.35 17.43
N VAL A 97 5.44 -2.54 18.06
CA VAL A 97 4.23 -3.36 18.19
C VAL A 97 3.14 -2.66 18.98
N THR A 98 3.52 -2.03 20.10
CA THR A 98 2.57 -1.31 20.95
C THR A 98 1.99 -0.09 20.23
N LEU A 99 2.84 0.64 19.48
CA LEU A 99 2.40 1.77 18.66
C LEU A 99 1.47 1.32 17.53
N ALA A 100 1.79 0.22 16.86
CA ALA A 100 0.94 -0.35 15.79
C ALA A 100 -0.44 -0.76 16.33
N LEU A 101 -0.51 -1.39 17.50
CA LEU A 101 -1.79 -1.76 18.13
C LEU A 101 -2.59 -0.55 18.61
N ALA A 102 -1.94 0.45 19.21
CA ALA A 102 -2.60 1.69 19.60
C ALA A 102 -3.17 2.41 18.38
N CYS A 103 -2.40 2.49 17.29
CA CYS A 103 -2.85 2.99 16.00
C CYS A 103 -4.05 2.18 15.48
N ALA A 104 -3.99 0.85 15.46
CA ALA A 104 -5.09 -0.01 15.00
C ALA A 104 -6.41 0.27 15.75
N LEU A 105 -6.34 0.44 17.06
CA LEU A 105 -7.50 0.80 17.89
C LEU A 105 -8.04 2.18 17.54
N GLU A 106 -7.17 3.18 17.35
CA GLU A 106 -7.59 4.53 16.96
C GLU A 106 -8.18 4.56 15.55
N LEU A 107 -7.63 3.81 14.59
CA LEU A 107 -8.22 3.66 13.24
C LEU A 107 -9.67 3.16 13.31
N GLN A 108 -9.99 2.19 14.17
CA GLN A 108 -11.36 1.72 14.38
C GLN A 108 -12.27 2.81 14.97
N GLN A 109 -11.74 3.64 15.87
CA GLN A 109 -12.49 4.77 16.44
C GLN A 109 -12.76 5.86 15.39
N VAL A 110 -11.76 6.18 14.55
CA VAL A 110 -11.93 7.11 13.40
C VAL A 110 -13.06 6.63 12.50
N MET A 111 -13.06 5.36 12.11
CA MET A 111 -14.12 4.81 11.27
C MET A 111 -15.50 4.84 11.92
N THR A 112 -15.57 4.70 13.24
CA THR A 112 -16.83 4.82 13.98
C THR A 112 -17.35 6.26 13.95
N ARG A 113 -16.46 7.26 14.05
CA ARG A 113 -16.80 8.70 14.00
C ARG A 113 -17.23 9.18 12.61
N LEU A 114 -16.81 8.49 11.53
CA LEU A 114 -17.13 8.88 10.15
C LEU A 114 -18.60 8.64 9.75
N GLU A 115 -19.44 8.02 10.59
CA GLU A 115 -20.91 7.81 10.40
C GLU A 115 -21.32 7.24 9.03
N GLY A 116 -20.37 6.84 8.19
CA GLY A 116 -20.60 6.35 6.83
C GLY A 116 -20.74 7.43 5.76
N VAL A 117 -20.94 7.00 4.52
CA VAL A 117 -21.09 7.85 3.35
C VAL A 117 -22.58 7.96 2.97
N ARG A 118 -23.10 9.18 2.96
CA ARG A 118 -24.46 9.46 2.48
C ARG A 118 -24.46 9.50 0.95
N THR A 119 -25.22 8.63 0.33
CA THR A 119 -25.37 8.60 -1.13
C THR A 119 -26.38 9.65 -1.62
N PRO A 120 -26.38 10.02 -2.91
CA PRO A 120 -27.34 10.97 -3.48
C PRO A 120 -28.82 10.56 -3.29
N GLY A 121 -29.09 9.24 -3.21
CA GLY A 121 -30.42 8.70 -2.91
C GLY A 121 -30.79 8.69 -1.42
N GLY A 122 -29.97 9.30 -0.54
CA GLY A 122 -30.21 9.40 0.91
C GLY A 122 -29.85 8.15 1.71
N LYS A 123 -29.41 7.06 1.07
CA LYS A 123 -28.92 5.85 1.76
C LYS A 123 -27.56 6.11 2.39
N ILE A 124 -27.36 5.67 3.61
CA ILE A 124 -26.06 5.69 4.29
C ILE A 124 -25.37 4.34 4.10
N ILE A 125 -24.15 4.35 3.58
CA ILE A 125 -23.28 3.18 3.48
C ILE A 125 -22.22 3.30 4.57
N LEU A 126 -22.24 2.34 5.50
CA LEU A 126 -21.25 2.28 6.57
C LEU A 126 -19.96 1.66 6.03
N LEU A 127 -18.87 2.37 6.19
CA LEU A 127 -17.53 1.87 5.95
C LEU A 127 -16.98 1.31 7.27
N LYS A 128 -16.28 0.19 7.20
CA LYS A 128 -15.62 -0.45 8.35
C LYS A 128 -14.22 -0.88 7.97
N LEU A 129 -13.32 -0.96 8.93
CA LEU A 129 -11.98 -1.50 8.73
C LEU A 129 -11.91 -2.96 9.17
N LYS A 130 -11.16 -3.75 8.44
CA LYS A 130 -10.48 -4.93 8.93
C LYS A 130 -9.03 -4.53 9.15
N VAL A 131 -8.48 -4.82 10.30
CA VAL A 131 -7.09 -4.48 10.60
C VAL A 131 -6.35 -5.75 11.00
N ALA A 132 -5.16 -5.93 10.45
CA ALA A 132 -4.25 -7.00 10.84
C ALA A 132 -2.91 -6.43 11.25
N VAL A 133 -2.27 -7.04 12.26
CA VAL A 133 -0.91 -6.67 12.69
C VAL A 133 -0.07 -7.94 12.85
N ALA A 134 1.14 -7.89 12.29
CA ALA A 134 2.19 -8.87 12.50
C ALA A 134 3.48 -8.18 12.92
N ALA A 135 4.35 -8.87 13.63
CA ALA A 135 5.62 -8.36 14.11
C ALA A 135 6.78 -9.26 13.69
N GLY A 136 7.90 -8.66 13.36
CA GLY A 136 9.11 -9.37 12.96
C GLY A 136 10.01 -8.57 12.01
N PRO A 137 10.95 -9.28 11.33
CA PRO A 137 11.85 -8.68 10.36
C PRO A 137 11.13 -8.33 9.05
N ALA A 138 11.65 -7.31 8.38
CA ALA A 138 11.31 -7.01 7.00
C ALA A 138 12.54 -6.51 6.23
N ARG A 139 12.44 -6.50 4.91
CA ARG A 139 13.45 -5.98 4.00
C ARG A 139 12.89 -4.78 3.25
N ARG A 140 13.70 -3.72 3.17
CA ARG A 140 13.37 -2.49 2.41
C ARG A 140 14.26 -2.41 1.20
N PHE A 141 13.68 -2.47 0.03
CA PHE A 141 14.39 -2.40 -1.24
C PHE A 141 14.06 -1.10 -1.97
N LEU A 142 15.08 -0.48 -2.54
CA LEU A 142 14.91 0.56 -3.52
C LEU A 142 15.16 -0.05 -4.90
N VAL A 143 14.15 -0.08 -5.76
CA VAL A 143 14.16 -0.78 -7.04
C VAL A 143 13.70 0.13 -8.18
N GLY A 144 14.17 -0.18 -9.38
CA GLY A 144 13.84 0.52 -10.62
C GLY A 144 14.99 1.33 -11.19
N ASP A 145 14.86 1.70 -12.45
CA ASP A 145 15.83 2.51 -13.17
C ASP A 145 15.72 3.98 -12.75
N PRO A 146 16.78 4.59 -12.15
CA PRO A 146 16.77 5.99 -11.75
C PRO A 146 16.56 6.99 -12.91
N GLN A 147 16.74 6.56 -14.17
CA GLN A 147 16.45 7.40 -15.35
C GLN A 147 14.97 7.43 -15.67
N LEU A 148 14.22 6.39 -15.30
CA LEU A 148 12.77 6.32 -15.39
C LEU A 148 12.15 6.83 -14.08
N TYR A 149 12.13 5.97 -13.07
CA TYR A 149 11.77 6.30 -11.68
C TYR A 149 12.04 5.08 -10.78
N VAL A 150 12.21 5.34 -9.50
CA VAL A 150 12.45 4.34 -8.48
C VAL A 150 11.24 4.14 -7.57
N MET A 151 11.14 2.95 -7.00
CA MET A 151 10.10 2.59 -6.03
C MET A 151 10.73 2.01 -4.77
N GLU A 152 10.14 2.30 -3.63
CA GLU A 152 10.45 1.61 -2.40
C GLU A 152 9.49 0.43 -2.20
N VAL A 153 10.04 -0.69 -1.78
CA VAL A 153 9.30 -1.92 -1.52
C VAL A 153 9.66 -2.44 -0.15
N LEU A 154 8.66 -2.74 0.64
CA LEU A 154 8.80 -3.51 1.87
C LEU A 154 8.37 -4.95 1.59
N ALA A 155 9.21 -5.94 1.96
CA ALA A 155 8.99 -7.35 1.69
C ALA A 155 9.45 -8.22 2.86
N GLY A 156 9.07 -9.49 2.84
CA GLY A 156 9.45 -10.48 3.85
C GLY A 156 8.26 -11.13 4.54
N SER A 157 8.56 -12.15 5.31
CA SER A 157 7.54 -13.01 5.96
C SER A 157 6.59 -12.26 6.89
N THR A 158 7.02 -11.14 7.49
CA THR A 158 6.15 -10.31 8.33
C THR A 158 4.98 -9.72 7.52
N LEU A 159 5.23 -9.30 6.26
CA LEU A 159 4.17 -8.78 5.37
C LEU A 159 3.21 -9.91 4.96
N ASP A 160 3.75 -11.08 4.63
CA ASP A 160 2.95 -12.25 4.27
C ASP A 160 2.07 -12.69 5.45
N GLN A 161 2.61 -12.71 6.66
CA GLN A 161 1.87 -13.02 7.89
C GLN A 161 0.76 -12.00 8.16
N THR A 162 1.02 -10.71 7.93
CA THR A 162 0.01 -9.65 8.08
C THR A 162 -1.15 -9.87 7.10
N ALA A 163 -0.84 -10.22 5.87
CA ALA A 163 -1.83 -10.51 4.85
C ALA A 163 -2.66 -11.78 5.14
N VAL A 164 -2.04 -12.82 5.73
CA VAL A 164 -2.78 -14.01 6.18
C VAL A 164 -3.67 -13.67 7.39
N ALA A 165 -3.17 -12.86 8.33
CA ALA A 165 -3.94 -12.41 9.48
C ALA A 165 -5.17 -11.57 9.08
N GLU A 166 -5.06 -10.75 8.03
CA GLU A 166 -6.18 -9.96 7.52
C GLU A 166 -7.36 -10.84 7.08
N LYS A 167 -7.09 -11.99 6.43
CA LYS A 167 -8.13 -12.94 6.03
C LYS A 167 -8.91 -13.52 7.22
N GLN A 168 -8.32 -13.50 8.41
CA GLN A 168 -8.97 -13.92 9.64
C GLN A 168 -9.79 -12.79 10.28
N ALA A 169 -9.67 -11.55 9.82
CA ALA A 169 -10.39 -10.42 10.39
C ALA A 169 -11.82 -10.30 9.82
N ALA A 170 -12.80 -10.14 10.68
CA ALA A 170 -14.12 -9.68 10.29
C ALA A 170 -14.16 -8.13 10.27
N ARG A 171 -15.23 -7.59 9.70
CA ARG A 171 -15.44 -6.13 9.62
C ARG A 171 -15.50 -5.51 11.01
N GLY A 172 -14.63 -4.54 11.27
CA GLY A 172 -14.53 -3.85 12.55
C GLY A 172 -13.59 -4.53 13.54
N GLU A 173 -12.88 -5.59 13.16
CA GLU A 173 -11.97 -6.31 14.03
C GLU A 173 -10.50 -5.94 13.78
N ILE A 174 -9.71 -6.16 14.82
CA ILE A 174 -8.26 -6.11 14.80
C ILE A 174 -7.76 -7.51 15.09
N VAL A 175 -7.03 -8.10 14.17
CA VAL A 175 -6.48 -9.46 14.29
C VAL A 175 -4.96 -9.38 14.31
N VAL A 176 -4.33 -10.13 15.20
CA VAL A 176 -2.87 -10.15 15.33
C VAL A 176 -2.32 -11.58 15.29
N THR A 177 -1.11 -11.73 14.76
CA THR A 177 -0.36 -12.98 14.88
C THR A 177 0.08 -13.24 16.32
N ALA A 178 0.34 -14.50 16.67
CA ALA A 178 0.78 -14.85 18.03
C ALA A 178 2.09 -14.12 18.42
N ALA A 179 3.01 -13.94 17.47
CA ALA A 179 4.27 -13.24 17.69
C ALA A 179 4.10 -11.80 18.17
N VAL A 180 3.00 -11.13 17.81
CA VAL A 180 2.69 -9.77 18.30
C VAL A 180 2.54 -9.76 19.83
N LEU A 181 1.96 -10.82 20.42
CA LEU A 181 1.70 -10.89 21.86
C LEU A 181 2.99 -11.01 22.66
N ASP A 182 4.03 -11.64 22.10
CA ASP A 182 5.33 -11.84 22.75
C ASP A 182 6.13 -10.54 22.85
N HIS A 183 5.80 -9.53 22.02
CA HIS A 183 6.44 -8.22 22.03
C HIS A 183 5.76 -7.18 22.94
N LEU A 184 4.67 -7.55 23.61
CA LEU A 184 3.92 -6.62 24.45
C LEU A 184 4.34 -6.75 25.92
N ALA A 185 4.61 -5.62 26.56
CA ALA A 185 4.94 -5.58 27.99
C ALA A 185 3.76 -6.00 28.88
N ALA A 186 2.52 -5.82 28.41
CA ALA A 186 1.30 -6.25 29.09
C ALA A 186 0.33 -6.89 28.08
N PRO A 187 -0.37 -7.97 28.45
CA PRO A 187 -1.29 -8.64 27.55
C PRO A 187 -2.43 -7.70 27.14
N PRO A 188 -2.80 -7.67 25.85
CA PRO A 188 -3.93 -6.88 25.37
C PRO A 188 -5.26 -7.54 25.78
N VAL A 189 -6.35 -6.81 25.62
CA VAL A 189 -7.70 -7.37 25.80
C VAL A 189 -8.06 -8.19 24.57
N ILE A 190 -8.06 -9.51 24.73
CA ILE A 190 -8.39 -10.48 23.67
C ILE A 190 -9.87 -10.82 23.75
N SER A 191 -10.64 -10.56 22.69
CA SER A 191 -12.05 -10.90 22.58
C SER A 191 -12.30 -12.29 21.98
N GLY A 192 -11.29 -12.89 21.34
CA GLY A 192 -11.41 -14.22 20.72
C GLY A 192 -10.13 -14.70 20.10
N TRP A 193 -10.13 -15.96 19.70
CA TRP A 193 -9.04 -16.60 18.96
C TRP A 193 -9.56 -17.23 17.67
N ARG A 194 -8.72 -17.26 16.69
CA ARG A 194 -8.95 -17.94 15.40
C ARG A 194 -7.76 -18.81 15.05
N THR A 195 -8.02 -19.82 14.26
CA THR A 195 -6.99 -20.73 13.76
C THR A 195 -7.23 -20.91 12.27
N ASP A 196 -6.20 -20.78 11.47
CA ASP A 196 -6.27 -21.03 10.03
C ASP A 196 -6.13 -22.54 9.70
N GLU A 197 -6.18 -22.86 8.42
CA GLU A 197 -6.08 -24.24 7.92
C GLU A 197 -4.71 -24.89 8.21
N THR A 198 -3.68 -24.09 8.47
CA THR A 198 -2.32 -24.57 8.81
C THR A 198 -2.14 -24.82 10.31
N GLY A 199 -3.13 -24.46 11.13
CA GLY A 199 -3.06 -24.54 12.59
C GLY A 199 -2.45 -23.28 13.26
N GLN A 200 -2.12 -22.26 12.50
CA GLN A 200 -1.64 -20.98 13.00
C GLN A 200 -2.74 -20.24 13.78
N ARG A 201 -2.39 -19.72 14.97
CA ARG A 201 -3.35 -19.01 15.84
C ARG A 201 -3.23 -17.50 15.71
N TYR A 202 -4.40 -16.85 15.76
CA TYR A 202 -4.55 -15.40 15.69
C TYR A 202 -5.44 -14.90 16.83
N ALA A 203 -5.05 -13.81 17.48
CA ALA A 203 -5.86 -13.19 18.52
C ALA A 203 -6.68 -12.02 17.94
N VAL A 204 -7.94 -11.93 18.35
CA VAL A 204 -8.81 -10.79 18.04
C VAL A 204 -8.70 -9.81 19.20
N ILE A 205 -8.20 -8.60 18.93
CA ILE A 205 -7.91 -7.58 19.93
C ILE A 205 -9.05 -6.58 20.01
N SER A 206 -9.50 -6.26 21.23
CA SER A 206 -10.53 -5.26 21.50
C SER A 206 -10.03 -4.08 22.35
N GLY A 207 -8.80 -4.12 22.87
CA GLY A 207 -8.21 -3.05 23.65
C GLY A 207 -6.79 -3.36 24.12
N LEU A 208 -6.11 -2.35 24.63
CA LEU A 208 -4.85 -2.50 25.37
C LEU A 208 -5.14 -2.48 26.87
N ALA A 209 -4.29 -3.15 27.67
CA ALA A 209 -4.37 -3.07 29.13
C ALA A 209 -4.26 -1.61 29.60
N GLN A 210 -5.01 -1.21 30.62
CA GLN A 210 -5.09 0.18 31.09
C GLN A 210 -3.74 0.82 31.45
N SER A 211 -2.77 0.03 31.90
CA SER A 211 -1.41 0.49 32.17
C SER A 211 -0.62 0.92 30.94
N GLY A 212 -1.00 0.42 29.74
CA GLY A 212 -0.36 0.78 28.47
C GLY A 212 -1.11 1.85 27.67
N ALA A 213 -2.44 1.90 27.79
CA ALA A 213 -3.26 2.82 27.01
C ALA A 213 -3.16 4.29 27.45
N GLN A 214 -2.87 4.57 28.72
CA GLN A 214 -2.70 5.93 29.23
C GLN A 214 -1.34 6.56 28.85
N ALA A 215 -0.38 5.77 28.39
CA ALA A 215 0.97 6.23 28.07
C ALA A 215 1.19 6.56 26.59
N ILE A 216 0.27 6.16 25.70
CA ILE A 216 0.45 6.34 24.25
C ILE A 216 -0.46 7.48 23.77
N ALA A 217 -0.11 8.71 24.17
CA ALA A 217 -0.73 9.88 23.56
C ALA A 217 -0.25 10.00 22.11
N PRO A 218 -1.16 10.30 21.16
CA PRO A 218 -0.76 10.58 19.80
C PRO A 218 0.24 11.75 19.79
N LEU A 219 1.35 11.55 19.08
CA LEU A 219 2.38 12.58 18.93
C LEU A 219 1.90 13.64 17.95
N PRO A 220 2.41 14.88 18.06
CA PRO A 220 2.21 15.86 17.02
C PRO A 220 2.64 15.29 15.66
N GLN A 221 1.81 15.48 14.66
CA GLN A 221 2.13 15.02 13.30
C GLN A 221 3.42 15.73 12.85
N PRO A 222 4.47 14.99 12.46
CA PRO A 222 5.69 15.61 11.99
C PRO A 222 5.42 16.33 10.67
N SER A 223 5.90 17.56 10.56
CA SER A 223 5.85 18.29 9.29
C SER A 223 6.76 17.57 8.29
N ALA A 224 6.19 17.14 7.17
CA ALA A 224 6.98 16.49 6.13
C ALA A 224 7.99 17.49 5.54
N PRO A 225 9.28 17.12 5.43
CA PRO A 225 10.28 18.03 4.87
C PRO A 225 10.06 18.24 3.37
N ASP A 226 10.43 19.41 2.88
CA ASP A 226 10.51 19.67 1.45
C ASP A 226 11.62 18.83 0.84
N ILE A 227 11.34 18.25 -0.32
CA ILE A 227 12.31 17.47 -1.10
C ILE A 227 12.66 18.27 -2.35
N PRO A 228 13.97 18.50 -2.65
CA PRO A 228 14.36 19.16 -3.88
C PRO A 228 13.82 18.47 -5.13
N ASP A 229 13.47 19.25 -6.15
CA ASP A 229 12.82 18.75 -7.37
C ASP A 229 13.65 17.71 -8.12
N ASP A 230 14.96 17.84 -8.14
CA ASP A 230 15.88 16.88 -8.76
C ASP A 230 15.90 15.53 -8.04
N VAL A 231 15.64 15.52 -6.73
CA VAL A 231 15.47 14.30 -5.92
C VAL A 231 14.06 13.75 -6.13
N ALA A 232 13.02 14.59 -6.04
CA ALA A 232 11.62 14.19 -6.18
C ALA A 232 11.34 13.58 -7.56
N ARG A 233 11.96 14.09 -8.63
CA ARG A 233 11.83 13.59 -10.00
C ARG A 233 12.06 12.08 -10.12
N ARG A 234 13.00 11.53 -9.37
CA ARG A 234 13.35 10.09 -9.43
C ARG A 234 12.26 9.18 -8.85
N TRP A 235 11.33 9.76 -8.09
CA TRP A 235 10.26 9.04 -7.40
C TRP A 235 8.90 9.18 -8.08
N LEU A 236 8.83 9.95 -9.14
CA LEU A 236 7.60 10.25 -9.85
C LEU A 236 7.68 9.78 -11.30
N LEU A 237 6.55 9.30 -11.82
CA LEU A 237 6.43 9.05 -13.25
C LEU A 237 6.75 10.34 -14.02
N PRO A 238 7.57 10.29 -15.08
CA PRO A 238 7.99 11.50 -15.81
C PRO A 238 6.83 12.40 -16.27
N PRO A 239 5.70 11.87 -16.79
CA PRO A 239 4.55 12.70 -17.16
C PRO A 239 3.86 13.35 -15.95
N VAL A 240 3.86 12.69 -14.79
CA VAL A 240 3.29 13.24 -13.55
C VAL A 240 4.16 14.38 -13.04
N PHE A 241 5.48 14.16 -12.99
CA PHE A 241 6.42 15.22 -12.60
C PHE A 241 6.32 16.46 -13.49
N ALA A 242 6.26 16.27 -14.82
CA ALA A 242 6.11 17.36 -15.77
C ALA A 242 4.81 18.17 -15.56
N ARG A 243 3.71 17.52 -15.19
CA ARG A 243 2.44 18.21 -14.88
C ARG A 243 2.50 18.99 -13.57
N LEU A 244 3.12 18.43 -12.54
CA LEU A 244 3.32 19.12 -11.25
C LEU A 244 4.16 20.41 -11.44
N GLN A 245 5.21 20.36 -12.25
CA GLN A 245 6.04 21.52 -12.58
C GLN A 245 5.25 22.64 -13.31
N GLN A 246 4.19 22.29 -14.00
CA GLN A 246 3.32 23.26 -14.69
C GLN A 246 2.23 23.85 -13.78
N GLY A 247 2.19 23.51 -12.49
CA GLY A 247 1.17 23.97 -11.54
C GLY A 247 -0.23 23.46 -11.87
N SER A 248 -0.35 22.32 -12.56
CA SER A 248 -1.62 21.77 -13.04
C SER A 248 -2.19 20.74 -12.05
N ASP A 249 -2.13 20.98 -10.74
CA ASP A 249 -2.55 20.04 -9.71
C ASP A 249 -4.03 19.61 -9.85
N GLU A 250 -4.89 20.51 -10.29
CA GLU A 250 -6.33 20.23 -10.53
C GLU A 250 -6.57 19.27 -11.70
N PHE A 251 -5.62 19.15 -12.64
CA PHE A 251 -5.74 18.30 -13.85
C PHE A 251 -5.09 16.92 -13.72
N LEU A 252 -4.62 16.53 -12.54
CA LEU A 252 -4.06 15.20 -12.32
C LEU A 252 -5.12 14.11 -12.32
N ALA A 253 -6.38 14.45 -12.08
CA ALA A 253 -7.49 13.50 -12.06
C ALA A 253 -8.19 13.47 -13.44
N ASP A 254 -8.16 12.32 -14.11
CA ASP A 254 -8.82 12.12 -15.40
C ASP A 254 -9.41 10.71 -15.47
N LEU A 255 -10.63 10.61 -15.99
CA LEU A 255 -11.29 9.33 -16.28
C LEU A 255 -11.15 9.01 -17.75
N ARG A 256 -10.32 8.02 -18.08
CA ARG A 256 -10.01 7.64 -19.45
C ARG A 256 -10.00 6.14 -19.66
N PRO A 257 -10.24 5.66 -20.88
CA PRO A 257 -9.97 4.27 -21.20
C PRO A 257 -8.48 3.97 -21.02
N ALA A 258 -8.18 2.92 -20.28
CA ALA A 258 -6.82 2.41 -20.13
C ALA A 258 -6.82 0.89 -20.15
N VAL A 259 -5.69 0.31 -20.50
CA VAL A 259 -5.42 -1.12 -20.40
C VAL A 259 -4.49 -1.33 -19.22
N VAL A 260 -4.89 -2.18 -18.29
CA VAL A 260 -4.11 -2.53 -17.11
C VAL A 260 -3.58 -3.94 -17.28
N LEU A 261 -2.26 -4.08 -17.12
CA LEU A 261 -1.56 -5.35 -17.12
C LEU A 261 -1.16 -5.65 -15.67
N PHE A 262 -1.64 -6.77 -15.12
CA PHE A 262 -1.20 -7.32 -13.85
C PHE A 262 -0.24 -8.46 -14.10
N LEU A 263 0.89 -8.48 -13.38
CA LEU A 263 1.87 -9.55 -13.43
C LEU A 263 2.17 -10.02 -12.00
N ARG A 264 1.87 -11.29 -11.72
CA ARG A 264 2.26 -11.98 -10.49
C ARG A 264 3.55 -12.75 -10.73
N PHE A 265 4.47 -12.66 -9.77
CA PHE A 265 5.77 -13.35 -9.81
C PHE A 265 6.11 -13.95 -8.44
N SER A 266 7.08 -14.88 -8.45
CA SER A 266 7.62 -15.52 -7.25
C SER A 266 9.02 -16.08 -7.55
N GLY A 267 9.70 -16.61 -6.52
CA GLY A 267 11.02 -17.22 -6.63
C GLY A 267 12.14 -16.46 -5.92
N ILE A 268 11.87 -15.27 -5.38
CA ILE A 268 12.83 -14.51 -4.58
C ILE A 268 12.56 -14.79 -3.11
N ASP A 269 13.55 -15.27 -2.39
CA ASP A 269 13.51 -15.42 -0.93
C ASP A 269 13.98 -14.10 -0.30
N TYR A 270 13.01 -13.28 0.14
CA TYR A 270 13.30 -11.94 0.68
C TYR A 270 13.98 -11.99 2.05
N ASP A 271 13.74 -13.02 2.85
CA ASP A 271 14.28 -13.11 4.20
C ASP A 271 15.66 -13.78 4.24
N GLY A 272 15.83 -14.88 3.51
CA GLY A 272 17.04 -15.73 3.58
C GLY A 272 18.12 -15.37 2.56
N ASP A 273 17.78 -14.66 1.48
CA ASP A 273 18.71 -14.36 0.39
C ASP A 273 19.27 -12.95 0.52
N ASP A 274 20.58 -12.83 0.79
CA ASP A 274 21.25 -11.53 0.83
C ASP A 274 21.23 -10.79 -0.50
N ASP A 275 21.12 -11.52 -1.62
CA ASP A 275 21.05 -10.95 -2.98
C ASP A 275 19.61 -10.63 -3.44
N ALA A 276 18.61 -10.82 -2.59
CA ALA A 276 17.20 -10.60 -2.93
C ALA A 276 16.93 -9.20 -3.50
N GLY A 277 17.58 -8.16 -2.96
CA GLY A 277 17.44 -6.79 -3.43
C GLY A 277 17.93 -6.61 -4.88
N ASN A 278 19.09 -7.16 -5.23
CA ASN A 278 19.63 -7.10 -6.60
C ASN A 278 18.77 -7.90 -7.58
N LYS A 279 18.28 -9.08 -7.17
CA LYS A 279 17.37 -9.90 -7.96
C LYS A 279 16.06 -9.17 -8.26
N LEU A 280 15.45 -8.60 -7.22
CA LEU A 280 14.22 -7.81 -7.37
C LEU A 280 14.46 -6.57 -8.26
N ASN A 281 15.53 -5.83 -8.02
CA ASN A 281 15.88 -4.66 -8.82
C ASN A 281 16.11 -5.02 -10.29
N THR A 282 16.83 -6.10 -10.58
CA THR A 282 17.07 -6.58 -11.95
C THR A 282 15.74 -6.89 -12.65
N PHE A 283 14.84 -7.61 -11.98
CA PHE A 283 13.52 -7.92 -12.53
C PHE A 283 12.69 -6.65 -12.79
N VAL A 284 12.67 -5.71 -11.83
CA VAL A 284 11.91 -4.47 -11.96
C VAL A 284 12.47 -3.59 -13.08
N CYS A 285 13.79 -3.43 -13.19
CA CYS A 285 14.41 -2.64 -14.27
C CYS A 285 14.11 -3.24 -15.66
N GLN A 286 14.19 -4.57 -15.82
CA GLN A 286 13.83 -5.21 -17.08
C GLN A 286 12.33 -5.05 -17.39
N THR A 287 11.48 -5.19 -16.38
CA THR A 287 10.04 -4.93 -16.54
C THR A 287 9.77 -3.49 -16.96
N GLN A 288 10.41 -2.51 -16.32
CA GLN A 288 10.29 -1.09 -16.68
C GLN A 288 10.77 -0.84 -18.12
N ALA A 289 11.88 -1.45 -18.53
CA ALA A 289 12.40 -1.31 -19.89
C ALA A 289 11.40 -1.83 -20.93
N ILE A 290 10.84 -3.02 -20.72
CA ILE A 290 9.82 -3.61 -21.63
C ILE A 290 8.56 -2.73 -21.64
N VAL A 291 8.01 -2.39 -20.48
CA VAL A 291 6.80 -1.58 -20.39
C VAL A 291 6.99 -0.22 -21.06
N SER A 292 8.13 0.45 -20.82
CA SER A 292 8.47 1.75 -21.42
C SER A 292 8.69 1.66 -22.95
N TYR A 293 9.29 0.55 -23.43
CA TYR A 293 9.46 0.35 -24.88
C TYR A 293 8.11 0.33 -25.62
N TYR A 294 7.07 -0.22 -24.99
CA TYR A 294 5.71 -0.19 -25.48
C TYR A 294 4.91 1.04 -25.03
N GLU A 295 5.57 2.08 -24.52
CA GLU A 295 4.98 3.35 -24.07
C GLU A 295 3.91 3.18 -22.96
N GLY A 296 4.06 2.14 -22.14
CA GLY A 296 3.32 1.93 -20.90
C GLY A 296 4.06 2.49 -19.70
N PHE A 297 3.41 2.43 -18.54
CA PHE A 297 3.96 2.88 -17.26
C PHE A 297 3.79 1.77 -16.22
N LEU A 298 4.87 1.34 -15.60
CA LEU A 298 4.80 0.49 -14.42
C LEU A 298 4.33 1.35 -13.25
N ILE A 299 3.17 1.08 -12.67
CA ILE A 299 2.55 1.96 -11.69
C ILE A 299 2.93 1.58 -10.27
N GLN A 300 2.90 0.29 -9.95
CA GLN A 300 3.07 -0.19 -8.59
C GLN A 300 3.66 -1.59 -8.55
N LEU A 301 4.44 -1.84 -7.52
CA LEU A 301 4.91 -3.14 -7.09
C LEU A 301 4.39 -3.36 -5.66
N THR A 302 3.76 -4.50 -5.41
CA THR A 302 3.13 -4.83 -4.13
C THR A 302 3.57 -6.20 -3.68
N MET A 303 3.91 -6.31 -2.40
CA MET A 303 4.10 -7.54 -1.66
C MET A 303 2.91 -7.71 -0.70
N GLY A 304 2.26 -8.85 -0.68
CA GLY A 304 1.08 -9.03 0.18
C GLY A 304 0.36 -10.36 0.00
N ASP A 305 -0.92 -10.36 0.33
CA ASP A 305 -1.79 -11.54 0.44
C ASP A 305 -1.91 -12.39 -0.84
N LYS A 306 -1.71 -11.76 -1.99
CA LYS A 306 -1.76 -12.43 -3.30
C LYS A 306 -0.37 -12.82 -3.81
N GLY A 307 0.66 -12.69 -2.96
CA GLY A 307 2.06 -12.81 -3.32
C GLY A 307 2.63 -11.50 -3.87
N SER A 308 3.77 -11.59 -4.53
CA SER A 308 4.40 -10.45 -5.19
C SER A 308 3.75 -10.19 -6.54
N TYR A 309 3.26 -8.98 -6.76
CA TYR A 309 2.70 -8.59 -8.04
C TYR A 309 3.02 -7.14 -8.38
N LEU A 310 3.05 -6.86 -9.65
CA LEU A 310 3.14 -5.51 -10.18
C LEU A 310 1.99 -5.26 -11.16
N TYR A 311 1.68 -3.99 -11.37
CA TYR A 311 0.81 -3.63 -12.47
C TYR A 311 1.34 -2.45 -13.27
N ALA A 312 1.08 -2.51 -14.58
CA ALA A 312 1.41 -1.48 -15.54
C ALA A 312 0.14 -0.99 -16.25
N THR A 313 0.17 0.25 -16.72
CA THR A 313 -0.93 0.84 -17.49
C THR A 313 -0.46 1.27 -18.87
N PHE A 314 -1.38 1.12 -19.83
CA PHE A 314 -1.26 1.65 -21.19
C PHE A 314 -2.52 2.50 -21.43
N GLY A 315 -2.35 3.72 -21.92
CA GLY A 315 -3.45 4.68 -22.04
C GLY A 315 -3.58 5.67 -20.89
N ALA A 316 -2.80 5.48 -19.81
CA ALA A 316 -2.71 6.41 -18.68
C ALA A 316 -1.28 6.40 -18.10
N PRO A 317 -0.68 7.57 -17.83
CA PRO A 317 -1.17 8.94 -17.98
C PRO A 317 -1.13 9.47 -19.42
N ILE A 318 -0.56 8.74 -20.38
CA ILE A 318 -0.51 9.08 -21.81
C ILE A 318 -1.29 7.99 -22.56
N ALA A 319 -2.15 8.41 -23.51
CA ALA A 319 -2.97 7.51 -24.32
C ALA A 319 -2.51 7.47 -25.78
N HIS A 320 -2.60 6.28 -26.38
CA HIS A 320 -2.33 6.02 -27.79
C HIS A 320 -3.50 5.25 -28.40
N GLU A 321 -3.65 5.29 -29.72
CA GLU A 321 -4.75 4.61 -30.42
C GLU A 321 -4.72 3.09 -30.28
N ASN A 322 -3.54 2.50 -30.05
CA ASN A 322 -3.29 1.06 -30.04
C ASN A 322 -2.82 0.51 -28.67
N ASP A 323 -3.23 1.13 -27.57
CA ASP A 323 -2.81 0.76 -26.20
C ASP A 323 -3.05 -0.72 -25.88
N ALA A 324 -4.16 -1.31 -26.38
CA ALA A 324 -4.44 -2.73 -26.18
C ALA A 324 -3.42 -3.64 -26.89
N ALA A 325 -2.99 -3.28 -28.10
CA ALA A 325 -1.96 -4.04 -28.82
C ALA A 325 -0.59 -3.90 -28.15
N ARG A 326 -0.26 -2.70 -27.64
CA ARG A 326 0.97 -2.42 -26.89
C ARG A 326 1.00 -3.23 -25.60
N ALA A 327 -0.08 -3.27 -24.83
CA ALA A 327 -0.21 -4.05 -23.62
C ALA A 327 -0.05 -5.56 -23.90
N ALA A 328 -0.65 -6.06 -24.98
CA ALA A 328 -0.54 -7.47 -25.37
C ALA A 328 0.90 -7.82 -25.77
N ALA A 329 1.58 -6.97 -26.54
CA ALA A 329 2.98 -7.17 -26.93
C ALA A 329 3.91 -7.17 -25.70
N ALA A 330 3.75 -6.20 -24.81
CA ALA A 330 4.48 -6.16 -23.53
C ALA A 330 4.23 -7.42 -22.69
N ALA A 331 2.98 -7.89 -22.60
CA ALA A 331 2.63 -9.10 -21.86
C ALA A 331 3.35 -10.35 -22.40
N LEU A 332 3.46 -10.48 -23.72
CA LEU A 332 4.17 -11.60 -24.35
C LEU A 332 5.67 -11.57 -24.03
N GLU A 333 6.30 -10.40 -24.06
CA GLU A 333 7.72 -10.27 -23.75
C GLU A 333 7.99 -10.47 -22.23
N LEU A 334 7.14 -9.91 -21.36
CA LEU A 334 7.23 -10.11 -19.92
C LEU A 334 7.05 -11.57 -19.51
N ARG A 335 6.22 -12.35 -20.21
CA ARG A 335 6.03 -13.79 -19.98
C ARG A 335 7.34 -14.56 -20.14
N ASP A 336 8.21 -14.11 -21.02
CA ASP A 336 9.43 -14.80 -21.38
C ASP A 336 10.65 -14.39 -20.49
N LEU A 337 10.47 -13.38 -19.60
CA LEU A 337 11.53 -12.94 -18.66
C LEU A 337 12.09 -14.06 -17.75
N PRO A 338 11.30 -14.99 -17.20
CA PRO A 338 11.86 -16.05 -16.34
C PRO A 338 12.90 -16.92 -17.04
N ALA A 339 12.86 -17.03 -18.37
CA ALA A 339 13.89 -17.73 -19.12
C ALA A 339 15.27 -17.04 -19.07
N GLN A 340 15.29 -15.74 -18.82
CA GLN A 340 16.49 -14.90 -18.69
C GLN A 340 16.89 -14.68 -17.23
N LEU A 341 15.95 -14.88 -16.29
CA LEU A 341 16.12 -14.65 -14.85
C LEU A 341 15.84 -15.95 -14.08
N PRO A 342 16.83 -16.85 -13.95
CA PRO A 342 16.61 -18.21 -13.42
C PRO A 342 16.17 -18.27 -11.96
N PHE A 343 16.22 -17.17 -11.23
CA PHE A 343 15.68 -17.05 -9.89
C PHE A 343 14.16 -16.80 -9.85
N LEU A 344 13.53 -16.48 -11.00
CA LEU A 344 12.08 -16.32 -11.09
C LEU A 344 11.40 -17.63 -11.45
N GLN A 345 10.26 -17.87 -10.82
CA GLN A 345 9.30 -18.86 -11.28
C GLN A 345 8.47 -18.32 -12.46
N PRO A 346 7.79 -19.18 -13.23
CA PRO A 346 6.89 -18.71 -14.29
C PRO A 346 5.90 -17.66 -13.79
N VAL A 347 5.82 -16.54 -14.50
CA VAL A 347 4.92 -15.43 -14.15
C VAL A 347 3.50 -15.69 -14.62
N GLN A 348 2.54 -15.07 -13.93
CA GLN A 348 1.13 -15.07 -14.32
C GLN A 348 0.74 -13.67 -14.73
N ILE A 349 0.17 -13.51 -15.93
CA ILE A 349 -0.19 -12.20 -16.47
C ILE A 349 -1.68 -12.16 -16.78
N GLY A 350 -2.33 -11.10 -16.32
CA GLY A 350 -3.71 -10.75 -16.65
C GLY A 350 -3.76 -9.36 -17.29
N VAL A 351 -4.50 -9.21 -18.37
CA VAL A 351 -4.70 -7.91 -19.05
C VAL A 351 -6.18 -7.60 -19.11
N SER A 352 -6.56 -6.39 -18.74
CA SER A 352 -7.94 -5.93 -18.77
C SER A 352 -8.01 -4.50 -19.26
N GLN A 353 -9.06 -4.17 -20.01
CA GLN A 353 -9.34 -2.81 -20.49
C GLN A 353 -10.60 -2.28 -19.83
N GLY A 354 -10.58 -1.02 -19.42
CA GLY A 354 -11.72 -0.36 -18.80
C GLY A 354 -11.52 1.13 -18.64
N LEU A 355 -12.57 1.80 -18.14
CA LEU A 355 -12.46 3.20 -17.71
C LEU A 355 -11.69 3.22 -16.38
N THR A 356 -10.62 3.98 -16.37
CA THR A 356 -9.72 4.10 -15.22
C THR A 356 -9.66 5.55 -14.78
N HIS A 357 -9.86 5.78 -13.50
CA HIS A 357 -9.59 7.08 -12.90
C HIS A 357 -8.10 7.19 -12.60
N SER A 358 -7.42 8.10 -13.28
CA SER A 358 -6.00 8.40 -13.10
C SER A 358 -5.89 9.74 -12.36
N GLY A 359 -5.23 9.79 -11.21
CA GLY A 359 -5.13 11.01 -10.43
C GLY A 359 -4.38 10.82 -9.11
N ALA A 360 -4.33 11.88 -8.32
CA ALA A 360 -3.76 11.84 -6.98
C ALA A 360 -4.63 10.96 -6.06
N TYR A 361 -3.97 10.12 -5.28
CA TYR A 361 -4.59 9.15 -4.39
C TYR A 361 -3.89 9.15 -3.02
N GLY A 362 -4.65 9.13 -1.94
CA GLY A 362 -4.15 9.21 -0.58
C GLY A 362 -4.44 10.57 0.08
N SER A 363 -3.52 11.01 0.93
CA SER A 363 -3.56 12.35 1.55
C SER A 363 -2.63 13.30 0.81
N PRO A 364 -2.93 14.61 0.79
CA PRO A 364 -2.02 15.66 0.32
C PRO A 364 -0.67 15.63 1.02
#